data_5de119ea088ea435dedaf21d4c423099
#
_entry.id   5de119ea088ea435dedaf21d4c423099
#
_cell.length_a   1.000
_cell.length_b   1.000
_cell.length_c   1.000
_cell.angle_alpha   90.00
_cell.angle_beta   90.00
_cell.angle_gamma   90.00
#
_symmetry.space_group_name_H-M   'P 1'
#
loop_
_entity.id
_entity.type
_entity.pdbx_description
1 polymer ?
#
loop_
_entity_poly.entity_id
_entity_poly.type
_entity_poly.pdbx_seq_one_letter_code
_entity_poly.pdbx_strand_id
1 'polypeptide(L)'
;VIIGEWGTFSENPTLENYCYYASWFVAECKRRGIGTFHWMNISDGMYRSIPCFSAPELTEAIVKGYHGDGFTPVIPVLEDYGLDYKVTFNDLWSELNLTPSSVSLDEYKGITFELDRSIPADQLHVKIYGDGEDKYQYGKFSGSSATVTFDPEKIGNRADRITLQLLQNGGLTVTVKSVHLIRKDGSLEPCTPSPFWGCSVELIVSND
;
A
#
# COMPACT_ATOMS: atom_id res chain seq x y z
N VAL A 1 0.29 12.46 -35.61
CA VAL A 1 -0.91 12.02 -34.88
C VAL A 1 -0.56 11.95 -33.41
N ILE A 2 -1.50 12.34 -32.54
CA ILE A 2 -1.34 12.28 -31.08
C ILE A 2 -2.57 11.57 -30.51
N ILE A 3 -2.34 10.62 -29.61
CA ILE A 3 -3.39 10.04 -28.76
C ILE A 3 -3.37 10.84 -27.46
N GLY A 4 -4.44 11.61 -27.22
CA GLY A 4 -4.51 12.56 -26.10
C GLY A 4 -4.57 11.88 -24.74
N GLU A 5 -5.17 10.70 -24.67
CA GLU A 5 -5.36 9.95 -23.43
C GLU A 5 -5.41 8.46 -23.72
N TRP A 6 -4.79 7.67 -22.86
CA TRP A 6 -4.86 6.20 -22.89
C TRP A 6 -4.63 5.61 -21.51
N GLY A 7 -5.14 4.43 -21.28
CA GLY A 7 -5.04 3.66 -20.03
C GLY A 7 -5.75 2.32 -20.17
N THR A 8 -5.88 1.57 -19.12
CA THR A 8 -6.65 0.33 -19.05
C THR A 8 -7.96 0.56 -18.31
N PHE A 9 -9.04 -0.07 -18.79
CA PHE A 9 -10.37 -0.04 -18.18
C PHE A 9 -10.83 -1.43 -17.73
N SER A 10 -9.92 -2.31 -17.35
CA SER A 10 -10.30 -3.57 -16.74
C SER A 10 -10.79 -3.33 -15.31
N GLU A 11 -11.87 -3.99 -14.90
CA GLU A 11 -12.43 -3.87 -13.55
C GLU A 11 -11.44 -4.29 -12.46
N ASN A 12 -10.47 -5.18 -12.78
CA ASN A 12 -9.39 -5.59 -11.87
C ASN A 12 -8.13 -5.99 -12.68
N PRO A 13 -7.40 -5.04 -13.31
CA PRO A 13 -6.16 -5.37 -13.96
C PRO A 13 -5.10 -5.70 -12.90
N THR A 14 -4.37 -6.82 -13.06
CA THR A 14 -3.15 -7.00 -12.27
C THR A 14 -2.13 -5.94 -12.70
N LEU A 15 -1.26 -5.51 -11.79
CA LEU A 15 -0.19 -4.56 -12.11
C LEU A 15 0.70 -5.10 -13.25
N GLU A 16 0.99 -6.40 -13.27
CA GLU A 16 1.75 -7.06 -14.33
C GLU A 16 1.10 -6.91 -15.71
N ASN A 17 -0.20 -7.18 -15.82
CA ASN A 17 -0.94 -7.03 -17.07
C ASN A 17 -1.00 -5.57 -17.52
N TYR A 18 -1.11 -4.64 -16.57
CA TYR A 18 -1.10 -3.23 -16.88
C TYR A 18 0.27 -2.77 -17.39
N CYS A 19 1.36 -3.17 -16.74
CA CYS A 19 2.73 -2.90 -17.19
C CYS A 19 3.01 -3.50 -18.58
N TYR A 20 2.58 -4.73 -18.82
CA TYR A 20 2.71 -5.36 -20.14
C TYR A 20 1.98 -4.57 -21.23
N TYR A 21 0.70 -4.24 -21.01
CA TYR A 21 -0.09 -3.43 -21.94
C TYR A 21 0.54 -2.06 -22.18
N ALA A 22 0.94 -1.36 -21.14
CA ALA A 22 1.51 -0.02 -21.23
C ALA A 22 2.81 -0.02 -22.03
N SER A 23 3.71 -0.96 -21.75
CA SER A 23 4.97 -1.11 -22.48
C SER A 23 4.74 -1.40 -23.97
N TRP A 24 3.87 -2.36 -24.28
CA TRP A 24 3.54 -2.73 -25.66
C TRP A 24 2.89 -1.55 -26.41
N PHE A 25 1.90 -0.91 -25.80
CA PHE A 25 1.15 0.19 -26.41
C PHE A 25 2.06 1.37 -26.79
N VAL A 26 2.93 1.79 -25.86
CA VAL A 26 3.86 2.91 -26.10
C VAL A 26 4.89 2.56 -27.17
N ALA A 27 5.43 1.32 -27.15
CA ALA A 27 6.36 0.86 -28.18
C ALA A 27 5.73 0.86 -29.58
N GLU A 28 4.48 0.39 -29.68
CA GLU A 28 3.75 0.36 -30.97
C GLU A 28 3.40 1.75 -31.46
N CYS A 29 3.00 2.64 -30.56
CA CYS A 29 2.76 4.05 -30.91
C CYS A 29 4.04 4.74 -31.40
N LYS A 30 5.15 4.54 -30.72
CA LYS A 30 6.46 5.06 -31.15
C LYS A 30 6.85 4.55 -32.52
N ARG A 31 6.70 3.23 -32.76
CA ARG A 31 7.00 2.62 -34.07
C ARG A 31 6.20 3.24 -35.21
N ARG A 32 4.99 3.73 -34.93
CA ARG A 32 4.08 4.40 -35.89
C ARG A 32 4.23 5.91 -35.94
N GLY A 33 5.11 6.52 -35.18
CA GLY A 33 5.26 7.98 -35.10
C GLY A 33 4.08 8.68 -34.43
N ILE A 34 3.40 8.00 -33.50
CA ILE A 34 2.26 8.51 -32.74
C ILE A 34 2.73 8.94 -31.36
N GLY A 35 2.54 10.19 -31.01
CA GLY A 35 2.72 10.69 -29.64
C GLY A 35 1.56 10.24 -28.74
N THR A 36 1.86 9.94 -27.47
CA THR A 36 0.84 9.48 -26.52
C THR A 36 0.94 10.20 -25.19
N PHE A 37 -0.19 10.38 -24.51
CA PHE A 37 -0.27 10.84 -23.14
C PHE A 37 -1.02 9.80 -22.31
N HIS A 38 -0.33 9.22 -21.33
CA HIS A 38 -0.96 8.31 -20.37
C HIS A 38 -1.99 9.10 -19.56
N TRP A 39 -3.23 8.59 -19.50
CA TRP A 39 -4.24 9.13 -18.62
C TRP A 39 -3.85 8.78 -17.19
N MET A 40 -3.36 9.77 -16.48
CA MET A 40 -3.02 9.62 -15.08
C MET A 40 -4.29 9.58 -14.26
N ASN A 41 -4.77 8.40 -13.98
CA ASN A 41 -5.60 8.24 -12.81
C ASN A 41 -4.72 8.59 -11.59
N ILE A 42 -5.29 9.27 -10.61
CA ILE A 42 -4.57 9.81 -9.45
C ILE A 42 -3.76 8.73 -8.71
N SER A 43 -4.23 7.48 -8.74
CA SER A 43 -3.53 6.33 -8.17
C SER A 43 -2.24 5.94 -8.89
N ASP A 44 -2.09 6.34 -10.16
CA ASP A 44 -0.95 5.97 -11.00
C ASP A 44 0.03 7.15 -11.18
N GLY A 45 -0.30 8.26 -10.53
CA GLY A 45 0.46 9.49 -10.63
C GLY A 45 1.67 9.56 -9.70
N MET A 46 2.38 10.65 -9.82
CA MET A 46 3.46 11.00 -8.93
C MET A 46 2.90 11.62 -7.64
N TYR A 47 3.45 11.26 -6.50
CA TYR A 47 3.17 11.99 -5.26
C TYR A 47 3.68 13.43 -5.38
N ARG A 48 2.81 14.40 -5.15
CA ARG A 48 3.17 15.82 -5.32
C ARG A 48 4.13 16.34 -4.26
N SER A 49 4.14 15.71 -3.09
CA SER A 49 4.98 16.08 -1.96
C SER A 49 6.39 15.49 -2.02
N ILE A 50 6.62 14.48 -2.86
CA ILE A 50 7.90 13.78 -3.03
C ILE A 50 8.12 13.43 -4.49
N PRO A 51 9.37 13.41 -4.99
CA PRO A 51 9.67 13.14 -6.39
C PRO A 51 9.68 11.63 -6.69
N CYS A 52 8.56 10.94 -6.44
CA CYS A 52 8.42 9.51 -6.73
C CYS A 52 7.03 9.20 -7.28
N PHE A 53 6.88 8.04 -7.90
CA PHE A 53 5.63 7.58 -8.48
C PHE A 53 4.92 6.60 -7.56
N SER A 54 3.59 6.64 -7.54
CA SER A 54 2.75 5.70 -6.78
C SER A 54 2.80 4.27 -7.33
N ALA A 55 3.07 4.11 -8.62
CA ALA A 55 3.26 2.84 -9.32
C ALA A 55 4.55 2.90 -10.15
N PRO A 56 5.74 2.78 -9.52
CA PRO A 56 7.02 2.89 -10.21
C PRO A 56 7.19 1.85 -11.31
N GLU A 57 6.69 0.64 -11.15
CA GLU A 57 6.74 -0.44 -12.14
C GLU A 57 6.00 -0.05 -13.43
N LEU A 58 4.85 0.60 -13.31
CA LEU A 58 4.09 1.09 -14.47
C LEU A 58 4.86 2.20 -15.20
N THR A 59 5.43 3.14 -14.46
CA THR A 59 6.26 4.20 -15.03
C THR A 59 7.47 3.62 -15.77
N GLU A 60 8.14 2.65 -15.15
CA GLU A 60 9.25 1.93 -15.77
C GLU A 60 8.83 1.21 -17.04
N ALA A 61 7.69 0.54 -17.04
CA ALA A 61 7.15 -0.17 -18.21
C ALA A 61 6.86 0.79 -19.37
N ILE A 62 6.28 1.97 -19.10
CA ILE A 62 6.01 3.02 -20.09
C ILE A 62 7.33 3.51 -20.70
N VAL A 63 8.32 3.83 -19.86
CA VAL A 63 9.61 4.36 -20.30
C VAL A 63 10.41 3.30 -21.07
N LYS A 64 10.43 2.05 -20.62
CA LYS A 64 11.05 0.94 -21.33
C LYS A 64 10.39 0.69 -22.70
N GLY A 65 9.05 0.73 -22.74
CA GLY A 65 8.32 0.63 -24.01
C GLY A 65 8.69 1.73 -25.00
N TYR A 66 8.90 2.95 -24.53
CA TYR A 66 9.31 4.07 -25.37
C TYR A 66 10.77 3.98 -25.83
N HIS A 67 11.71 3.63 -24.97
CA HIS A 67 13.14 3.63 -25.27
C HIS A 67 13.66 2.29 -25.79
N GLY A 68 12.92 1.23 -25.57
CA GLY A 68 13.38 -0.13 -25.83
C GLY A 68 14.25 -0.67 -24.69
N ASP A 69 14.84 -1.84 -24.92
CA ASP A 69 15.71 -2.47 -23.92
C ASP A 69 16.93 -1.59 -23.63
N GLY A 70 17.25 -1.45 -22.37
CA GLY A 70 18.45 -0.76 -21.89
C GLY A 70 18.24 0.60 -21.21
N PHE A 71 17.01 1.13 -21.19
CA PHE A 71 16.69 2.27 -20.36
C PHE A 71 16.04 1.82 -19.05
N THR A 72 16.69 2.14 -17.94
CA THR A 72 16.11 1.95 -16.61
C THR A 72 16.02 3.32 -15.94
N PRO A 73 14.81 3.86 -15.72
CA PRO A 73 14.66 5.12 -15.02
C PRO A 73 15.13 4.97 -13.57
N VAL A 74 15.76 6.00 -13.05
CA VAL A 74 16.02 6.10 -11.62
C VAL A 74 14.69 6.52 -10.97
N ILE A 75 14.05 5.57 -10.33
CA ILE A 75 12.80 5.82 -9.60
C ILE A 75 13.15 5.80 -8.12
N PRO A 76 12.98 6.91 -7.40
CA PRO A 76 13.23 6.95 -5.97
C PRO A 76 12.34 5.93 -5.25
N VAL A 77 12.91 5.19 -4.32
CA VAL A 77 12.14 4.30 -3.44
C VAL A 77 11.52 5.14 -2.34
N LEU A 78 10.23 4.93 -2.07
CA LEU A 78 9.48 5.72 -1.07
C LEU A 78 10.14 5.69 0.31
N GLU A 79 10.79 4.58 0.66
CA GLU A 79 11.51 4.39 1.92
C GLU A 79 12.68 5.38 2.10
N ASP A 80 13.27 5.88 1.00
CA ASP A 80 14.39 6.83 1.04
C ASP A 80 13.93 8.22 1.53
N TYR A 81 12.64 8.46 1.65
CA TYR A 81 12.06 9.76 2.01
C TYR A 81 11.50 9.84 3.44
N GLY A 82 11.63 8.77 4.24
CA GLY A 82 11.09 8.78 5.60
C GLY A 82 9.59 9.12 5.61
N LEU A 83 8.79 8.32 4.94
CA LEU A 83 7.37 8.60 4.79
C LEU A 83 6.58 8.24 6.04
N ASP A 84 5.88 9.21 6.56
CA ASP A 84 4.93 9.07 7.64
C ASP A 84 3.49 9.15 7.10
N TYR A 85 2.58 8.44 7.73
CA TYR A 85 1.17 8.43 7.36
C TYR A 85 0.33 8.98 8.50
N LYS A 86 -0.13 10.23 8.39
CA LYS A 86 -1.08 10.80 9.35
C LYS A 86 -2.46 10.24 9.10
N VAL A 87 -2.97 9.49 10.05
CA VAL A 87 -4.24 8.81 9.99
C VAL A 87 -5.22 9.48 10.91
N THR A 88 -6.39 9.86 10.38
CA THR A 88 -7.51 10.34 11.16
C THR A 88 -8.63 9.33 11.12
N PHE A 89 -8.89 8.67 12.23
CA PHE A 89 -10.07 7.86 12.47
C PHE A 89 -11.21 8.76 12.91
N ASN A 90 -12.36 8.67 12.24
CA ASN A 90 -13.47 9.62 12.47
C ASN A 90 -14.36 9.22 13.65
N ASP A 91 -14.58 7.91 13.83
CA ASP A 91 -15.52 7.40 14.84
C ASP A 91 -15.20 5.97 15.24
N LEU A 92 -15.93 5.44 16.23
CA LEU A 92 -15.88 4.05 16.68
C LEU A 92 -15.94 3.08 15.50
N TRP A 93 -15.09 2.04 15.52
CA TRP A 93 -14.93 1.01 14.49
C TRP A 93 -14.31 1.49 13.17
N SER A 94 -13.87 2.75 13.05
CA SER A 94 -13.07 3.17 11.89
C SER A 94 -11.85 2.27 11.73
N GLU A 95 -11.52 1.92 10.48
CA GLU A 95 -10.44 0.97 10.16
C GLU A 95 -9.46 1.53 9.12
N LEU A 96 -8.19 1.36 9.41
CA LEU A 96 -7.07 1.60 8.49
C LEU A 96 -6.54 0.26 8.00
N ASN A 97 -6.44 0.04 6.70
CA ASN A 97 -5.68 -1.07 6.14
C ASN A 97 -4.19 -0.89 6.42
N LEU A 98 -3.55 -1.93 6.93
CA LEU A 98 -2.09 -1.97 7.13
C LEU A 98 -1.35 -2.64 5.98
N THR A 99 -2.04 -3.43 5.16
CA THR A 99 -1.45 -4.16 4.03
C THR A 99 -2.22 -3.90 2.73
N PRO A 100 -1.55 -3.81 1.57
CA PRO A 100 -2.20 -3.50 0.29
C PRO A 100 -3.06 -4.65 -0.25
N SER A 101 -2.77 -5.89 0.16
CA SER A 101 -3.43 -7.10 -0.33
C SER A 101 -3.50 -8.18 0.74
N SER A 102 -4.14 -9.30 0.42
CA SER A 102 -4.14 -10.49 1.28
C SER A 102 -2.72 -11.06 1.45
N VAL A 103 -2.46 -11.62 2.64
CA VAL A 103 -1.14 -12.08 3.07
C VAL A 103 -1.17 -13.59 3.28
N SER A 104 -0.30 -14.34 2.59
CA SER A 104 -0.15 -15.78 2.75
C SER A 104 0.61 -16.12 4.03
N LEU A 105 0.07 -17.03 4.86
CA LEU A 105 0.75 -17.52 6.03
C LEU A 105 1.88 -18.52 5.72
N ASP A 106 2.00 -18.96 4.47
CA ASP A 106 3.15 -19.76 4.02
C ASP A 106 4.42 -18.91 3.89
N GLU A 107 4.27 -17.62 3.61
CA GLU A 107 5.38 -16.68 3.40
C GLU A 107 5.66 -15.83 4.64
N TYR A 108 4.61 -15.43 5.37
CA TYR A 108 4.70 -14.48 6.47
C TYR A 108 4.25 -15.11 7.79
N LYS A 109 4.86 -14.65 8.89
CA LYS A 109 4.53 -15.09 10.24
C LYS A 109 3.92 -14.01 11.12
N GLY A 110 3.85 -12.77 10.66
CA GLY A 110 3.31 -11.67 11.45
C GLY A 110 3.42 -10.32 10.77
N ILE A 111 3.02 -9.30 11.51
CA ILE A 111 3.11 -7.89 11.14
C ILE A 111 3.64 -7.08 12.31
N THR A 112 4.42 -6.05 12.04
CA THR A 112 4.86 -5.05 13.02
C THR A 112 4.59 -3.65 12.49
N PHE A 113 4.31 -2.73 13.39
CA PHE A 113 4.10 -1.31 13.05
C PHE A 113 4.54 -0.40 14.19
N GLU A 114 4.78 0.87 13.85
CA GLU A 114 5.15 1.92 14.77
C GLU A 114 4.28 3.17 14.58
N LEU A 115 3.91 3.79 15.69
CA LEU A 115 3.14 5.04 15.75
C LEU A 115 3.99 6.16 16.36
N ASP A 116 3.62 7.41 16.10
CA ASP A 116 4.28 8.61 16.62
C ASP A 116 4.22 8.75 18.14
N ARG A 117 3.29 8.08 18.78
CA ARG A 117 3.09 8.15 20.23
C ARG A 117 2.51 6.87 20.81
N SER A 118 2.63 6.76 22.12
CA SER A 118 2.00 5.67 22.88
C SER A 118 0.48 5.79 22.87
N ILE A 119 -0.20 4.68 22.57
CA ILE A 119 -1.66 4.55 22.55
C ILE A 119 -2.09 3.60 23.67
N PRO A 120 -3.10 3.96 24.49
CA PRO A 120 -3.72 3.05 25.45
C PRO A 120 -4.34 1.83 24.79
N ALA A 121 -4.30 0.67 25.48
CA ALA A 121 -4.75 -0.60 24.94
C ALA A 121 -6.24 -0.71 24.62
N ASP A 122 -7.04 0.22 25.10
CA ASP A 122 -8.49 0.32 24.89
C ASP A 122 -8.89 1.27 23.76
N GLN A 123 -7.92 1.94 23.11
CA GLN A 123 -8.21 2.89 22.04
C GLN A 123 -8.06 2.30 20.64
N LEU A 124 -7.05 1.47 20.41
CA LEU A 124 -6.80 0.82 19.12
C LEU A 124 -6.49 -0.67 19.32
N HIS A 125 -6.87 -1.49 18.36
CA HIS A 125 -6.38 -2.84 18.24
C HIS A 125 -6.08 -3.21 16.79
N VAL A 126 -5.26 -4.24 16.61
CA VAL A 126 -5.08 -4.87 15.29
C VAL A 126 -6.19 -5.89 15.10
N LYS A 127 -6.88 -5.83 13.96
CA LYS A 127 -7.86 -6.84 13.56
C LYS A 127 -7.38 -7.50 12.28
N ILE A 128 -7.27 -8.81 12.31
CA ILE A 128 -6.84 -9.63 11.18
C ILE A 128 -8.04 -10.44 10.74
N TYR A 129 -8.45 -10.27 9.49
CA TYR A 129 -9.49 -11.05 8.85
C TYR A 129 -8.84 -12.26 8.18
N GLY A 130 -9.30 -13.44 8.52
CA GLY A 130 -8.82 -14.70 7.96
C GLY A 130 -9.52 -15.13 6.68
N ASP A 131 -9.21 -16.31 6.20
CA ASP A 131 -9.70 -16.90 4.95
C ASP A 131 -11.12 -17.51 5.08
N GLY A 132 -12.03 -16.86 5.80
CA GLY A 132 -13.42 -17.28 6.00
C GLY A 132 -14.23 -16.27 6.80
N GLU A 133 -15.56 -16.32 6.66
CA GLU A 133 -16.48 -15.29 7.20
C GLU A 133 -16.39 -15.10 8.72
N ASP A 134 -16.09 -16.16 9.47
CA ASP A 134 -16.01 -16.14 10.95
C ASP A 134 -14.57 -16.26 11.50
N LYS A 135 -13.57 -16.06 10.66
CA LYS A 135 -12.16 -16.19 11.06
C LYS A 135 -11.54 -14.83 11.34
N TYR A 136 -11.25 -14.58 12.61
CA TYR A 136 -10.64 -13.33 13.05
C TYR A 136 -9.58 -13.56 14.13
N GLN A 137 -8.53 -12.75 14.05
CA GLN A 137 -7.57 -12.62 15.14
C GLN A 137 -7.50 -11.16 15.58
N TYR A 138 -7.48 -10.92 16.89
CA TYR A 138 -7.30 -9.59 17.46
C TYR A 138 -5.93 -9.52 18.15
N GLY A 139 -5.16 -8.51 17.80
CA GLY A 139 -3.91 -8.14 18.47
C GLY A 139 -4.12 -6.92 19.34
N LYS A 140 -4.05 -7.08 20.66
CA LYS A 140 -4.01 -5.94 21.58
C LYS A 140 -2.60 -5.41 21.69
N PHE A 141 -2.46 -4.10 21.76
CA PHE A 141 -1.18 -3.46 22.05
C PHE A 141 -1.38 -2.26 22.99
N SER A 142 -0.32 -1.91 23.65
CA SER A 142 -0.20 -0.64 24.38
C SER A 142 1.20 -0.09 24.12
N GLY A 143 1.30 1.22 23.92
CA GLY A 143 2.57 1.83 23.53
C GLY A 143 2.54 2.40 22.13
N SER A 144 3.70 2.69 21.57
CA SER A 144 3.86 3.26 20.23
C SER A 144 4.13 2.21 19.16
N SER A 145 4.37 0.95 19.51
CA SER A 145 4.64 -0.10 18.54
C SER A 145 3.99 -1.42 18.93
N ALA A 146 3.71 -2.25 17.94
CA ALA A 146 3.23 -3.62 18.17
C ALA A 146 3.78 -4.59 17.13
N THR A 147 3.95 -5.83 17.58
CA THR A 147 4.20 -6.98 16.72
C THR A 147 3.12 -8.02 16.98
N VAL A 148 2.43 -8.43 15.92
CA VAL A 148 1.36 -9.43 16.00
C VAL A 148 1.77 -10.64 15.16
N THR A 149 1.93 -11.79 15.83
CA THR A 149 2.17 -13.07 15.17
C THR A 149 0.85 -13.63 14.65
N PHE A 150 0.85 -14.16 13.44
CA PHE A 150 -0.34 -14.80 12.85
C PHE A 150 -0.61 -16.14 13.48
N ASP A 151 -1.88 -16.40 13.78
CA ASP A 151 -2.38 -17.64 14.39
C ASP A 151 -3.23 -18.40 13.35
N PRO A 152 -2.68 -19.44 12.70
CA PRO A 152 -3.41 -20.18 11.67
C PRO A 152 -4.70 -20.86 12.19
N GLU A 153 -4.79 -21.17 13.48
CA GLU A 153 -6.01 -21.75 14.05
C GLU A 153 -7.16 -20.74 14.04
N LYS A 154 -6.85 -19.45 14.12
CA LYS A 154 -7.85 -18.36 14.12
C LYS A 154 -8.15 -17.82 12.74
N ILE A 155 -7.15 -17.69 11.87
CA ILE A 155 -7.29 -16.99 10.59
C ILE A 155 -7.14 -17.91 9.37
N GLY A 156 -6.81 -19.20 9.55
CA GLY A 156 -6.58 -20.14 8.45
C GLY A 156 -5.21 -19.94 7.81
N ASN A 157 -5.14 -20.13 6.51
CA ASN A 157 -3.87 -20.11 5.76
C ASN A 157 -3.52 -18.72 5.19
N ARG A 158 -4.42 -17.75 5.33
CA ARG A 158 -4.28 -16.42 4.73
C ARG A 158 -4.95 -15.38 5.61
N ALA A 159 -4.31 -14.24 5.75
CA ALA A 159 -4.95 -13.03 6.22
C ALA A 159 -5.51 -12.25 5.02
N ASP A 160 -6.83 -12.20 4.88
CA ASP A 160 -7.48 -11.49 3.77
C ASP A 160 -7.34 -9.98 3.91
N ARG A 161 -7.25 -9.50 5.15
CA ARG A 161 -7.03 -8.09 5.48
C ARG A 161 -6.44 -7.96 6.87
N ILE A 162 -5.60 -6.96 7.05
CA ILE A 162 -5.05 -6.59 8.36
C ILE A 162 -5.33 -5.11 8.58
N THR A 163 -6.04 -4.79 9.65
CA THR A 163 -6.44 -3.42 9.95
C THR A 163 -6.02 -2.97 11.34
N LEU A 164 -5.87 -1.66 11.48
CA LEU A 164 -5.86 -0.97 12.77
C LEU A 164 -7.26 -0.39 12.98
N GLN A 165 -7.96 -0.80 14.03
CA GLN A 165 -9.35 -0.44 14.29
C GLN A 165 -9.48 0.38 15.55
N LEU A 166 -10.25 1.50 15.46
CA LEU A 166 -10.56 2.37 16.58
C LEU A 166 -11.63 1.75 17.50
N LEU A 167 -11.39 1.80 18.81
CA LEU A 167 -12.26 1.23 19.85
C LEU A 167 -13.00 2.26 20.70
N GLN A 168 -12.88 3.54 20.37
CA GLN A 168 -13.52 4.62 21.13
C GLN A 168 -14.37 5.54 20.25
N ASN A 169 -15.33 6.24 20.85
CA ASN A 169 -16.03 7.33 20.19
C ASN A 169 -15.19 8.62 20.18
N GLY A 170 -15.49 9.51 19.24
CA GLY A 170 -14.90 10.85 19.20
C GLY A 170 -13.62 10.99 18.40
N GLY A 171 -13.31 9.98 17.59
CA GLY A 171 -12.19 10.02 16.66
C GLY A 171 -10.82 9.92 17.31
N LEU A 172 -9.80 9.72 16.49
CA LEU A 172 -8.40 9.69 16.90
C LEU A 172 -7.52 10.04 15.71
N THR A 173 -6.52 10.90 15.91
CA THR A 173 -5.48 11.15 14.90
C THR A 173 -4.16 10.63 15.42
N VAL A 174 -3.47 9.81 14.63
CA VAL A 174 -2.12 9.28 14.91
C VAL A 174 -1.27 9.34 13.65
N THR A 175 0.04 9.30 13.80
CA THR A 175 0.97 9.12 12.68
C THR A 175 1.52 7.72 12.71
N VAL A 176 1.32 6.95 11.63
CA VAL A 176 1.94 5.66 11.41
C VAL A 176 3.31 5.91 10.81
N LYS A 177 4.37 5.53 11.53
CA LYS A 177 5.77 5.72 11.15
C LYS A 177 6.27 4.60 10.23
N SER A 178 5.84 3.39 10.53
CA SER A 178 6.23 2.22 9.73
C SER A 178 5.19 1.11 9.86
N VAL A 179 5.08 0.30 8.81
CA VAL A 179 4.34 -0.97 8.80
C VAL A 179 5.17 -1.99 8.03
N HIS A 180 5.43 -3.16 8.63
CA HIS A 180 6.18 -4.22 7.98
C HIS A 180 5.52 -5.57 8.19
N LEU A 181 5.40 -6.35 7.13
CA LEU A 181 5.17 -7.78 7.23
C LEU A 181 6.47 -8.49 7.66
N ILE A 182 6.34 -9.50 8.50
CA ILE A 182 7.47 -10.30 8.99
C ILE A 182 7.46 -11.61 8.22
N ARG A 183 8.43 -11.82 7.35
CA ARG A 183 8.61 -13.08 6.63
C ARG A 183 8.99 -14.22 7.58
N LYS A 184 8.82 -15.45 7.13
CA LYS A 184 9.19 -16.64 7.95
C LYS A 184 10.68 -16.69 8.30
N ASP A 185 11.54 -16.19 7.45
CA ASP A 185 12.98 -16.06 7.71
C ASP A 185 13.34 -14.92 8.68
N GLY A 186 12.37 -14.08 9.02
CA GLY A 186 12.55 -12.93 9.91
C GLY A 186 12.84 -11.61 9.22
N SER A 187 13.01 -11.59 7.89
CA SER A 187 13.14 -10.35 7.14
C SER A 187 11.84 -9.54 7.19
N LEU A 188 11.98 -8.22 7.06
CA LEU A 188 10.86 -7.27 7.07
C LEU A 188 10.56 -6.81 5.66
N GLU A 189 9.27 -6.77 5.33
CA GLU A 189 8.77 -6.24 4.07
C GLU A 189 7.86 -5.04 4.34
N PRO A 190 8.22 -3.84 3.85
CA PRO A 190 7.45 -2.63 4.11
C PRO A 190 6.07 -2.68 3.46
N CYS A 191 5.09 -2.09 4.14
CA CYS A 191 3.72 -1.96 3.68
C CYS A 191 3.27 -0.51 3.73
N THR A 192 2.47 -0.11 2.75
CA THR A 192 1.85 1.21 2.70
C THR A 192 0.42 1.11 3.26
N PRO A 193 0.12 1.78 4.38
CA PRO A 193 -1.24 1.82 4.91
C PRO A 193 -2.17 2.62 3.99
N SER A 194 -3.44 2.23 3.97
CA SER A 194 -4.46 2.88 3.14
C SER A 194 -5.80 3.02 3.87
N PRO A 195 -6.62 4.04 3.55
CA PRO A 195 -7.95 4.15 4.14
C PRO A 195 -8.81 2.94 3.80
N PHE A 196 -9.57 2.44 4.78
CA PHE A 196 -10.53 1.39 4.53
C PHE A 196 -11.96 1.83 4.88
N TRP A 197 -12.25 2.10 6.15
CA TRP A 197 -13.58 2.54 6.58
C TRP A 197 -13.48 3.60 7.66
N GLY A 198 -14.22 4.70 7.48
CA GLY A 198 -14.34 5.77 8.48
C GLY A 198 -13.01 6.47 8.85
N CYS A 199 -11.98 6.36 8.03
CA CYS A 199 -10.70 7.04 8.26
C CYS A 199 -10.19 7.75 7.00
N SER A 200 -9.26 8.66 7.19
CA SER A 200 -8.48 9.31 6.12
C SER A 200 -6.99 9.17 6.39
N VAL A 201 -6.20 9.16 5.32
CA VAL A 201 -4.74 9.06 5.37
C VAL A 201 -4.15 10.24 4.61
N GLU A 202 -3.25 10.96 5.24
CA GLU A 202 -2.45 12.04 4.66
C GLU A 202 -0.98 11.62 4.73
N LEU A 203 -0.29 11.64 3.58
CA LEU A 203 1.13 11.35 3.51
C LEU A 203 1.92 12.57 4.00
N ILE A 204 2.81 12.34 4.96
CA ILE A 204 3.73 13.36 5.47
C ILE A 204 5.15 12.96 5.05
N VAL A 205 5.86 13.88 4.42
CA VAL A 205 7.29 13.72 4.17
C VAL A 205 8.03 14.29 5.37
N SER A 206 8.74 13.45 6.12
CA SER A 206 9.63 13.94 7.16
C SER A 206 10.89 14.50 6.49
N ASN A 207 11.02 15.83 6.54
CA ASN A 207 12.27 16.48 6.23
C ASN A 207 13.18 16.39 7.48
N ASP A 208 13.93 15.31 7.61
CA ASP A 208 15.04 15.23 8.56
C ASP A 208 16.32 15.82 7.96
#